data_93bf940036ed13cf8ed1dbe641427b28
#
_entry.id   93bf940036ed13cf8ed1dbe641427b28
#
_cell.length_a   1.000
_cell.length_b   1.000
_cell.length_c   1.000
_cell.angle_alpha   90.00
_cell.angle_beta   90.00
_cell.angle_gamma   90.00
#
_symmetry.space_group_name_H-M   'P 1'
#
loop_
_entity.id
_entity.type
_entity.pdbx_description
1 polymer ?
#
loop_
_entity_poly.entity_id
_entity_poly.type
_entity_poly.pdbx_seq_one_letter_code
_entity_poly.pdbx_strand_id
1 'polypeptide(L)'
;VIRDHPDMILREKHFASIQINWNDKAQNLKQIADEINIGLSSIVFFDDDKLNQERIKQEFPEVLTIEIPNDPSQYSSILTNLNDFNVLQKTEEDTKRGEMYAQQRQRKQFENTVSNLDQFLKQLDIKVKIKKSNEFLIPRISQLTLKTNQFNLTTRRYQEEEIRKFSKDENFTVGCVQVLDKFGDNGVTGAYVVKKNGTSWILDTFLLSCRIIGRGVEDAMLSHILKDAKNNGIKEFKAEFIPTSKNKPAENFLSEFGFEKQDKFWVYNLNNNIKSPNHLMVEIE
;
A
#
# COMPACT_ATOMS: atom_id res chain seq x y z
N VAL A 1 -5.38 15.21 -29.24
CA VAL A 1 -5.76 13.86 -29.71
C VAL A 1 -6.64 13.16 -28.65
N ILE A 2 -6.14 12.94 -27.42
CA ILE A 2 -6.85 12.20 -26.36
C ILE A 2 -8.24 12.82 -26.02
N ARG A 3 -8.34 14.16 -26.03
CA ARG A 3 -9.59 14.90 -25.73
C ARG A 3 -10.56 14.92 -26.90
N ASP A 4 -10.04 15.23 -28.08
CA ASP A 4 -10.88 15.78 -29.17
C ASP A 4 -10.98 14.87 -30.39
N HIS A 5 -10.09 13.87 -30.54
CA HIS A 5 -10.14 12.99 -31.72
C HIS A 5 -11.32 12.01 -31.64
N PRO A 6 -12.23 11.97 -32.63
CA PRO A 6 -13.45 11.17 -32.56
C PRO A 6 -13.18 9.67 -32.43
N ASP A 7 -12.20 9.14 -33.14
CA ASP A 7 -11.88 7.71 -33.18
C ASP A 7 -10.92 7.27 -32.06
N MET A 8 -10.52 8.18 -31.16
CA MET A 8 -9.64 7.82 -30.06
C MET A 8 -10.42 7.08 -28.98
N ILE A 9 -10.03 5.83 -28.71
CA ILE A 9 -10.65 4.99 -27.69
C ILE A 9 -10.25 5.45 -26.29
N LEU A 10 -8.97 5.81 -26.12
CA LEU A 10 -8.46 6.30 -24.83
C LEU A 10 -8.94 7.72 -24.55
N ARG A 11 -9.33 7.98 -23.31
CA ARG A 11 -9.72 9.30 -22.79
C ARG A 11 -8.93 9.61 -21.53
N GLU A 12 -8.83 10.87 -21.12
CA GLU A 12 -8.08 11.29 -19.93
C GLU A 12 -8.41 10.49 -18.68
N LYS A 13 -9.67 10.09 -18.52
CA LYS A 13 -10.13 9.23 -17.40
C LYS A 13 -9.48 7.85 -17.36
N HIS A 14 -8.90 7.38 -18.45
CA HIS A 14 -8.24 6.08 -18.54
C HIS A 14 -6.77 6.11 -18.06
N PHE A 15 -6.23 7.31 -17.82
CA PHE A 15 -4.85 7.50 -17.38
C PHE A 15 -4.82 7.88 -15.91
N ALA A 16 -3.96 7.21 -15.16
CA ALA A 16 -3.72 7.50 -13.74
C ALA A 16 -3.02 8.86 -13.57
N SER A 17 -2.05 9.17 -14.43
CA SER A 17 -1.34 10.45 -14.53
C SER A 17 -1.00 10.76 -15.98
N ILE A 18 -0.86 12.04 -16.33
CA ILE A 18 -0.51 12.52 -17.67
C ILE A 18 0.55 13.59 -17.54
N GLN A 19 1.75 13.32 -18.10
CA GLN A 19 2.85 14.26 -18.19
C GLN A 19 3.22 14.46 -19.66
N ILE A 20 2.58 15.43 -20.33
CA ILE A 20 2.85 15.80 -21.71
C ILE A 20 3.52 17.18 -21.73
N ASN A 21 4.83 17.19 -21.68
CA ASN A 21 5.67 18.38 -21.60
C ASN A 21 7.05 18.10 -22.21
N TRP A 22 7.93 19.10 -22.20
CA TRP A 22 9.30 19.02 -22.69
C TRP A 22 10.32 18.73 -21.59
N ASN A 23 9.86 18.40 -20.38
CA ASN A 23 10.74 18.02 -19.29
C ASN A 23 11.36 16.65 -19.56
N ASP A 24 12.43 16.39 -18.84
CA ASP A 24 13.11 15.12 -18.85
C ASP A 24 12.19 13.94 -18.49
N LYS A 25 12.34 12.82 -19.21
CA LYS A 25 11.51 11.61 -18.99
C LYS A 25 11.71 11.01 -17.61
N ALA A 26 12.92 11.01 -17.09
CA ALA A 26 13.21 10.49 -15.75
C ALA A 26 12.55 11.36 -14.67
N GLN A 27 12.61 12.67 -14.84
CA GLN A 27 11.93 13.62 -13.95
C GLN A 27 10.41 13.45 -13.99
N ASN A 28 9.83 13.32 -15.21
CA ASN A 28 8.40 13.05 -15.37
C ASN A 28 7.99 11.72 -14.77
N LEU A 29 8.80 10.65 -14.91
CA LEU A 29 8.54 9.34 -14.35
C LEU A 29 8.48 9.39 -12.82
N LYS A 30 9.45 10.09 -12.21
CA LYS A 30 9.45 10.32 -10.77
C LYS A 30 8.22 11.10 -10.31
N GLN A 31 7.87 12.15 -11.03
CA GLN A 31 6.67 12.95 -10.74
C GLN A 31 5.39 12.11 -10.84
N ILE A 32 5.26 11.23 -11.84
CA ILE A 32 4.15 10.28 -11.97
C ILE A 32 4.12 9.34 -10.76
N ALA A 33 5.26 8.75 -10.41
CA ALA A 33 5.36 7.85 -9.25
C ALA A 33 4.89 8.53 -7.96
N ASP A 34 5.32 9.77 -7.73
CA ASP A 34 4.95 10.57 -6.57
C ASP A 34 3.46 10.97 -6.58
N GLU A 35 2.92 11.33 -7.76
CA GLU A 35 1.51 11.75 -7.92
C GLU A 35 0.54 10.63 -7.61
N ILE A 36 0.82 9.42 -8.08
CA ILE A 36 -0.05 8.24 -7.85
C ILE A 36 0.40 7.39 -6.67
N ASN A 37 1.47 7.80 -6.00
CA ASN A 37 2.05 7.18 -4.82
C ASN A 37 2.37 5.69 -5.01
N ILE A 38 3.20 5.38 -5.99
CA ILE A 38 3.73 4.03 -6.24
C ILE A 38 5.26 4.03 -6.22
N GLY A 39 5.85 2.91 -5.85
CA GLY A 39 7.30 2.73 -5.94
C GLY A 39 7.77 2.57 -7.39
N LEU A 40 8.94 3.10 -7.71
CA LEU A 40 9.56 2.97 -9.04
C LEU A 40 9.70 1.51 -9.49
N SER A 41 9.94 0.57 -8.56
CA SER A 41 9.98 -0.87 -8.84
C SER A 41 8.63 -1.48 -9.27
N SER A 42 7.55 -0.70 -9.27
CA SER A 42 6.22 -1.11 -9.76
C SER A 42 5.88 -0.48 -11.11
N ILE A 43 6.86 0.14 -11.76
CA ILE A 43 6.69 0.83 -13.05
C ILE A 43 7.39 0.03 -14.15
N VAL A 44 6.70 -0.06 -15.28
CA VAL A 44 7.29 -0.50 -16.55
C VAL A 44 7.38 0.72 -17.46
N PHE A 45 8.58 1.00 -17.96
CA PHE A 45 8.83 2.09 -18.88
C PHE A 45 8.87 1.56 -20.32
N PHE A 46 8.10 2.20 -21.19
CA PHE A 46 7.93 1.81 -22.56
C PHE A 46 8.04 3.06 -23.47
N ASP A 47 9.15 3.20 -24.18
CA ASP A 47 9.48 4.38 -24.99
C ASP A 47 10.25 3.94 -26.24
N ASP A 48 10.05 4.58 -27.37
CA ASP A 48 10.72 4.27 -28.64
C ASP A 48 12.11 4.91 -28.79
N ASP A 49 12.41 5.90 -27.96
CA ASP A 49 13.72 6.55 -27.94
C ASP A 49 14.73 5.80 -27.04
N LYS A 50 15.75 5.24 -27.68
CA LYS A 50 16.83 4.50 -27.00
C LYS A 50 17.58 5.34 -25.96
N LEU A 51 17.75 6.65 -26.19
CA LEU A 51 18.42 7.52 -25.23
C LEU A 51 17.61 7.65 -23.93
N ASN A 52 16.29 7.80 -24.07
CA ASN A 52 15.38 7.80 -22.93
C ASN A 52 15.42 6.45 -22.18
N GLN A 53 15.41 5.33 -22.91
CA GLN A 53 15.50 4.00 -22.30
C GLN A 53 16.79 3.83 -21.48
N GLU A 54 17.95 4.16 -22.08
CA GLU A 54 19.25 4.04 -21.39
C GLU A 54 19.34 4.98 -20.18
N ARG A 55 18.81 6.17 -20.29
CA ARG A 55 18.76 7.11 -19.17
C ARG A 55 17.93 6.60 -18.02
N ILE A 56 16.72 6.03 -18.28
CA ILE A 56 15.90 5.42 -17.24
C ILE A 56 16.60 4.23 -16.59
N LYS A 57 17.23 3.35 -17.36
CA LYS A 57 18.00 2.22 -16.83
C LYS A 57 19.13 2.67 -15.90
N GLN A 58 19.81 3.76 -16.22
CA GLN A 58 20.91 4.31 -15.41
C GLN A 58 20.40 5.01 -14.15
N GLU A 59 19.37 5.85 -14.27
CA GLU A 59 18.88 6.67 -13.16
C GLU A 59 17.95 5.89 -12.22
N PHE A 60 17.16 4.96 -12.77
CA PHE A 60 16.19 4.15 -12.02
C PHE A 60 16.32 2.66 -12.38
N PRO A 61 17.37 1.97 -11.94
CA PRO A 61 17.61 0.55 -12.28
C PRO A 61 16.51 -0.40 -11.80
N GLU A 62 15.66 0.03 -10.86
CA GLU A 62 14.50 -0.71 -10.40
C GLU A 62 13.28 -0.64 -11.34
N VAL A 63 13.27 0.27 -12.32
CA VAL A 63 12.21 0.40 -13.33
C VAL A 63 12.44 -0.63 -14.42
N LEU A 64 11.45 -1.47 -14.70
CA LEU A 64 11.53 -2.38 -15.83
C LEU A 64 11.42 -1.60 -17.14
N THR A 65 12.53 -1.43 -17.83
CA THR A 65 12.57 -0.74 -19.12
C THR A 65 12.51 -1.76 -20.26
N ILE A 66 11.48 -1.65 -21.09
CA ILE A 66 11.24 -2.55 -22.24
C ILE A 66 11.85 -1.97 -23.50
N GLU A 67 12.65 -2.76 -24.18
CA GLU A 67 13.18 -2.40 -25.50
C GLU A 67 12.08 -2.53 -26.56
N ILE A 68 11.85 -1.46 -27.28
CA ILE A 68 10.83 -1.37 -28.33
C ILE A 68 11.51 -1.51 -29.70
N PRO A 69 11.01 -2.38 -30.59
CA PRO A 69 11.50 -2.46 -31.96
C PRO A 69 11.12 -1.20 -32.75
N ASN A 70 11.86 -0.97 -33.85
CA ASN A 70 11.58 0.16 -34.73
C ASN A 70 10.24 0.04 -35.48
N ASP A 71 9.67 -1.16 -35.54
CA ASP A 71 8.40 -1.43 -36.22
C ASP A 71 7.22 -1.30 -35.24
N PRO A 72 6.37 -0.26 -35.34
CA PRO A 72 5.24 -0.03 -34.45
C PRO A 72 4.19 -1.16 -34.44
N SER A 73 4.11 -1.95 -35.55
CA SER A 73 3.18 -3.07 -35.62
C SER A 73 3.43 -4.15 -34.55
N GLN A 74 4.64 -4.21 -34.02
CA GLN A 74 5.06 -5.18 -32.99
C GLN A 74 4.74 -4.71 -31.57
N TYR A 75 4.39 -3.45 -31.33
CA TYR A 75 4.17 -2.91 -29.98
C TYR A 75 3.08 -3.63 -29.21
N SER A 76 1.96 -3.91 -29.89
CA SER A 76 0.84 -4.65 -29.26
C SER A 76 1.26 -6.05 -28.82
N SER A 77 2.03 -6.76 -29.68
CA SER A 77 2.53 -8.11 -29.37
C SER A 77 3.47 -8.11 -28.17
N ILE A 78 4.38 -7.13 -28.07
CA ILE A 78 5.29 -7.01 -26.94
C ILE A 78 4.52 -6.81 -25.64
N LEU A 79 3.60 -5.83 -25.62
CA LEU A 79 2.76 -5.57 -24.43
C LEU A 79 1.93 -6.78 -24.01
N THR A 80 1.36 -7.51 -24.96
CA THR A 80 0.53 -8.67 -24.68
C THR A 80 1.32 -9.84 -24.09
N ASN A 81 2.60 -9.97 -24.48
CA ASN A 81 3.48 -11.04 -24.03
C ASN A 81 4.27 -10.72 -22.76
N LEU A 82 4.12 -9.53 -22.18
CA LEU A 82 4.76 -9.18 -20.91
C LEU A 82 4.13 -9.96 -19.76
N ASN A 83 4.89 -10.90 -19.21
CA ASN A 83 4.46 -11.69 -18.05
C ASN A 83 4.33 -10.87 -16.77
N ASP A 84 5.02 -9.73 -16.69
CA ASP A 84 5.02 -8.82 -15.55
C ASP A 84 3.64 -8.23 -15.23
N PHE A 85 2.74 -8.21 -16.22
CA PHE A 85 1.35 -7.81 -16.06
C PHE A 85 0.39 -8.96 -15.74
N ASN A 86 0.86 -10.20 -15.79
CA ASN A 86 0.01 -11.35 -15.54
C ASN A 86 -0.31 -11.48 -14.06
N VAL A 87 -1.57 -11.68 -13.74
CA VAL A 87 -2.08 -11.96 -12.40
C VAL A 87 -2.92 -13.22 -12.42
N LEU A 88 -2.73 -14.10 -11.43
CA LEU A 88 -3.48 -15.36 -11.33
C LEU A 88 -4.95 -15.12 -11.00
N GLN A 89 -5.23 -14.13 -10.18
CA GLN A 89 -6.58 -13.73 -9.78
C GLN A 89 -6.69 -12.22 -9.73
N LYS A 90 -7.84 -11.68 -10.11
CA LYS A 90 -8.19 -10.26 -9.95
C LYS A 90 -9.08 -10.10 -8.74
N THR A 91 -8.74 -9.17 -7.86
CA THR A 91 -9.61 -8.72 -6.77
C THR A 91 -10.52 -7.59 -7.26
N GLU A 92 -11.54 -7.23 -6.46
CA GLU A 92 -12.37 -6.06 -6.75
C GLU A 92 -11.54 -4.78 -6.82
N GLU A 93 -10.52 -4.64 -5.97
CA GLU A 93 -9.61 -3.51 -6.00
C GLU A 93 -8.80 -3.43 -7.29
N ASP A 94 -8.41 -4.57 -7.87
CA ASP A 94 -7.71 -4.58 -9.17
C ASP A 94 -8.62 -4.04 -10.29
N THR A 95 -9.91 -4.34 -10.24
CA THR A 95 -10.89 -3.85 -11.21
C THR A 95 -11.11 -2.33 -11.09
N LYS A 96 -11.12 -1.81 -9.86
CA LYS A 96 -11.33 -0.39 -9.55
C LYS A 96 -10.03 0.44 -9.54
N ARG A 97 -8.89 -0.16 -9.88
CA ARG A 97 -7.57 0.46 -9.75
C ARG A 97 -7.44 1.80 -10.49
N GLY A 98 -8.00 1.91 -11.69
CA GLY A 98 -8.00 3.16 -12.44
C GLY A 98 -8.72 4.29 -11.71
N GLU A 99 -9.88 4.00 -11.13
CA GLU A 99 -10.64 4.98 -10.31
C GLU A 99 -9.86 5.39 -9.05
N MET A 100 -9.23 4.42 -8.39
CA MET A 100 -8.40 4.69 -7.21
C MET A 100 -7.21 5.61 -7.51
N TYR A 101 -6.58 5.48 -8.68
CA TYR A 101 -5.51 6.39 -9.10
C TYR A 101 -6.04 7.79 -9.43
N ALA A 102 -7.19 7.90 -10.08
CA ALA A 102 -7.83 9.20 -10.31
C ALA A 102 -8.16 9.91 -8.98
N GLN A 103 -8.70 9.19 -8.01
CA GLN A 103 -8.93 9.68 -6.65
C GLN A 103 -7.63 10.08 -5.95
N GLN A 104 -6.55 9.32 -6.12
CA GLN A 104 -5.25 9.64 -5.53
C GLN A 104 -4.69 10.95 -6.09
N ARG A 105 -4.83 11.18 -7.39
CA ARG A 105 -4.46 12.45 -8.03
C ARG A 105 -5.25 13.63 -7.43
N GLN A 106 -6.55 13.47 -7.23
CA GLN A 106 -7.38 14.51 -6.59
C GLN A 106 -6.94 14.80 -5.16
N ARG A 107 -6.57 13.76 -4.39
CA ARG A 107 -6.00 13.92 -3.04
C ARG A 107 -4.71 14.72 -3.06
N LYS A 108 -3.82 14.41 -4.00
CA LYS A 108 -2.54 15.11 -4.13
C LYS A 108 -2.72 16.58 -4.53
N GLN A 109 -3.64 16.85 -5.43
CA GLN A 109 -4.00 18.22 -5.78
C GLN A 109 -4.57 18.97 -4.56
N PHE A 110 -5.46 18.33 -3.80
CA PHE A 110 -6.03 18.91 -2.59
C PHE A 110 -4.98 19.16 -1.51
N GLU A 111 -4.04 18.22 -1.29
CA GLU A 111 -2.91 18.39 -0.38
C GLU A 111 -2.13 19.68 -0.69
N ASN A 112 -1.87 19.97 -1.95
CA ASN A 112 -1.16 21.17 -2.38
C ASN A 112 -1.93 22.48 -2.15
N THR A 113 -3.25 22.42 -1.87
CA THR A 113 -4.09 23.61 -1.57
C THR A 113 -4.17 23.92 -0.08
N VAL A 114 -3.69 23.01 0.78
CA VAL A 114 -3.79 23.12 2.23
C VAL A 114 -2.45 23.51 2.83
N SER A 115 -2.46 24.39 3.82
CA SER A 115 -1.24 25.02 4.36
C SER A 115 -0.38 24.11 5.24
N ASN A 116 -0.96 23.04 5.82
CA ASN A 116 -0.23 22.08 6.66
C ASN A 116 -0.87 20.69 6.66
N LEU A 117 -0.09 19.67 7.07
CA LEU A 117 -0.49 18.28 7.07
C LEU A 117 -1.67 17.98 8.00
N ASP A 118 -1.70 18.56 9.20
CA ASP A 118 -2.79 18.31 10.16
C ASP A 118 -4.14 18.79 9.63
N GLN A 119 -4.16 19.94 8.98
CA GLN A 119 -5.35 20.49 8.36
C GLN A 119 -5.80 19.63 7.18
N PHE A 120 -4.87 19.17 6.36
CA PHE A 120 -5.14 18.25 5.27
C PHE A 120 -5.79 16.96 5.77
N LEU A 121 -5.17 16.30 6.78
CA LEU A 121 -5.68 15.05 7.34
C LEU A 121 -7.09 15.21 7.94
N LYS A 122 -7.35 16.29 8.68
CA LYS A 122 -8.67 16.58 9.23
C LYS A 122 -9.75 16.79 8.16
N GLN A 123 -9.38 17.43 7.04
CA GLN A 123 -10.30 17.72 5.95
C GLN A 123 -10.50 16.55 4.98
N LEU A 124 -9.72 15.48 5.10
CA LEU A 124 -9.91 14.26 4.31
C LEU A 124 -11.12 13.43 4.74
N ASP A 125 -11.62 13.62 5.96
CA ASP A 125 -12.76 12.86 6.50
C ASP A 125 -12.51 11.33 6.45
N ILE A 126 -11.36 10.91 6.96
CA ILE A 126 -10.92 9.51 6.82
C ILE A 126 -11.73 8.61 7.74
N LYS A 127 -12.34 7.59 7.15
CA LYS A 127 -13.01 6.48 7.85
C LYS A 127 -12.19 5.21 7.69
N VAL A 128 -11.86 4.59 8.81
CA VAL A 128 -11.08 3.36 8.89
C VAL A 128 -11.98 2.25 9.42
N LYS A 129 -12.25 1.26 8.59
CA LYS A 129 -13.00 0.07 8.95
C LYS A 129 -12.03 -1.07 9.22
N ILE A 130 -11.94 -1.51 10.46
CA ILE A 130 -11.12 -2.65 10.86
C ILE A 130 -12.00 -3.89 10.88
N LYS A 131 -11.62 -4.89 10.08
CA LYS A 131 -12.42 -6.08 9.85
C LYS A 131 -11.64 -7.34 10.24
N LYS A 132 -12.31 -8.29 10.85
CA LYS A 132 -11.78 -9.65 10.94
C LYS A 132 -11.79 -10.31 9.56
N SER A 133 -10.81 -11.19 9.32
CA SER A 133 -10.76 -11.97 8.09
C SER A 133 -11.99 -12.88 7.94
N ASN A 134 -12.44 -13.02 6.71
CA ASN A 134 -13.47 -13.97 6.28
C ASN A 134 -13.13 -14.48 4.88
N GLU A 135 -13.87 -15.45 4.37
CA GLU A 135 -13.57 -16.07 3.07
C GLU A 135 -13.50 -15.06 1.90
N PHE A 136 -14.25 -13.97 1.95
CA PHE A 136 -14.22 -12.93 0.91
C PHE A 136 -12.98 -12.04 1.00
N LEU A 137 -12.43 -11.84 2.19
CA LEU A 137 -11.28 -10.98 2.45
C LEU A 137 -9.94 -11.71 2.31
N ILE A 138 -9.91 -13.03 2.44
CA ILE A 138 -8.69 -13.86 2.39
C ILE A 138 -7.89 -13.64 1.10
N PRO A 139 -8.46 -13.65 -0.10
CA PRO A 139 -7.69 -13.41 -1.33
C PRO A 139 -6.99 -12.05 -1.32
N ARG A 140 -7.68 -11.03 -0.83
CA ARG A 140 -7.12 -9.68 -0.75
C ARG A 140 -6.04 -9.55 0.31
N ILE A 141 -6.21 -10.16 1.48
CA ILE A 141 -5.18 -10.19 2.54
C ILE A 141 -3.92 -10.88 2.03
N SER A 142 -4.05 -12.06 1.40
CA SER A 142 -2.94 -12.77 0.77
C SER A 142 -2.24 -11.89 -0.28
N GLN A 143 -2.99 -11.29 -1.20
CA GLN A 143 -2.45 -10.41 -2.23
C GLN A 143 -1.64 -9.24 -1.61
N LEU A 144 -2.12 -8.66 -0.53
CA LEU A 144 -1.41 -7.59 0.19
C LEU A 144 -0.09 -8.11 0.78
N THR A 145 -0.05 -9.30 1.38
CA THR A 145 1.21 -9.86 1.90
C THR A 145 2.21 -10.12 0.77
N LEU A 146 1.75 -10.55 -0.40
CA LEU A 146 2.61 -10.86 -1.54
C LEU A 146 3.16 -9.61 -2.25
N LYS A 147 2.37 -8.52 -2.31
CA LYS A 147 2.72 -7.33 -3.12
C LYS A 147 3.23 -6.13 -2.32
N THR A 148 2.96 -6.04 -1.01
CA THR A 148 3.34 -4.88 -0.21
C THR A 148 4.76 -4.99 0.30
N ASN A 149 5.59 -3.99 -0.03
CA ASN A 149 7.00 -3.93 0.35
C ASN A 149 7.33 -2.74 1.24
N GLN A 150 6.82 -1.54 0.93
CA GLN A 150 7.27 -0.28 1.54
C GLN A 150 6.88 -0.17 3.01
N PHE A 151 5.62 -0.41 3.35
CA PHE A 151 5.18 -0.45 4.72
C PHE A 151 4.78 -1.87 5.10
N ASN A 152 5.77 -2.68 5.45
CA ASN A 152 5.60 -4.06 5.85
C ASN A 152 6.70 -4.42 6.85
N LEU A 153 6.32 -4.69 8.10
CA LEU A 153 7.27 -4.87 9.19
C LEU A 153 8.17 -6.10 9.03
N THR A 154 7.64 -7.20 8.50
CA THR A 154 8.39 -8.48 8.42
C THR A 154 8.58 -8.99 7.01
N THR A 155 7.87 -8.43 6.04
CA THR A 155 7.84 -8.86 4.63
C THR A 155 7.53 -10.35 4.43
N ARG A 156 6.88 -11.00 5.42
CA ARG A 156 6.40 -12.38 5.29
C ARG A 156 5.32 -12.45 4.22
N ARG A 157 5.33 -13.54 3.46
CA ARG A 157 4.45 -13.76 2.31
C ARG A 157 3.58 -14.97 2.61
N TYR A 158 2.28 -14.82 2.47
CA TYR A 158 1.31 -15.87 2.77
C TYR A 158 0.36 -16.08 1.60
N GLN A 159 0.23 -17.32 1.17
CA GLN A 159 -0.79 -17.73 0.21
C GLN A 159 -2.17 -17.77 0.88
N GLU A 160 -3.23 -17.79 0.08
CA GLU A 160 -4.61 -17.80 0.59
C GLU A 160 -4.86 -18.95 1.56
N GLU A 161 -4.29 -20.13 1.29
CA GLU A 161 -4.45 -21.31 2.12
C GLU A 161 -3.85 -21.13 3.51
N GLU A 162 -2.73 -20.44 3.61
CA GLU A 162 -2.09 -20.13 4.90
C GLU A 162 -2.92 -19.11 5.69
N ILE A 163 -3.39 -18.05 5.01
CA ILE A 163 -4.29 -17.06 5.64
C ILE A 163 -5.58 -17.72 6.13
N ARG A 164 -6.14 -18.65 5.33
CA ARG A 164 -7.34 -19.42 5.69
C ARG A 164 -7.10 -20.29 6.93
N LYS A 165 -5.94 -20.94 7.03
CA LYS A 165 -5.53 -21.71 8.22
C LYS A 165 -5.42 -20.81 9.45
N PHE A 166 -4.72 -19.68 9.33
CA PHE A 166 -4.60 -18.72 10.45
C PHE A 166 -5.96 -18.17 10.89
N SER A 167 -6.87 -17.93 9.95
CA SER A 167 -8.21 -17.40 10.26
C SER A 167 -9.10 -18.39 11.03
N LYS A 168 -8.82 -19.70 10.94
CA LYS A 168 -9.55 -20.77 11.63
C LYS A 168 -8.88 -21.22 12.92
N ASP A 169 -7.63 -20.81 13.17
CA ASP A 169 -6.86 -21.19 14.35
C ASP A 169 -7.02 -20.12 15.44
N GLU A 170 -7.49 -20.54 16.63
CA GLU A 170 -7.69 -19.66 17.79
C GLU A 170 -6.39 -19.00 18.28
N ASN A 171 -5.24 -19.61 17.97
CA ASN A 171 -3.93 -19.05 18.27
C ASN A 171 -3.53 -17.90 17.33
N PHE A 172 -4.38 -17.52 16.39
CA PHE A 172 -4.13 -16.41 15.49
C PHE A 172 -5.31 -15.43 15.46
N THR A 173 -5.00 -14.19 15.18
CA THR A 173 -5.99 -13.19 14.73
C THR A 173 -5.52 -12.64 13.43
N VAL A 174 -6.36 -12.76 12.41
CA VAL A 174 -6.14 -12.15 11.09
C VAL A 174 -7.17 -11.06 10.85
N GLY A 175 -6.71 -9.90 10.46
CA GLY A 175 -7.60 -8.80 10.12
C GLY A 175 -7.05 -7.92 9.02
N CYS A 176 -7.90 -7.01 8.58
CA CYS A 176 -7.56 -6.04 7.55
C CYS A 176 -8.22 -4.69 7.82
N VAL A 177 -7.76 -3.66 7.12
CA VAL A 177 -8.37 -2.34 7.16
C VAL A 177 -8.82 -1.92 5.77
N GLN A 178 -10.04 -1.42 5.70
CA GLN A 178 -10.59 -0.69 4.57
C GLN A 178 -10.61 0.79 4.91
N VAL A 179 -10.20 1.62 3.97
CA VAL A 179 -10.09 3.07 4.17
C VAL A 179 -10.93 3.80 3.15
N LEU A 180 -11.79 4.67 3.65
CA LEU A 180 -12.58 5.59 2.85
C LEU A 180 -12.20 7.02 3.23
N ASP A 181 -12.31 7.93 2.29
CA ASP A 181 -12.21 9.37 2.53
C ASP A 181 -13.16 10.14 1.59
N LYS A 182 -13.17 11.46 1.66
CA LYS A 182 -14.06 12.28 0.84
C LYS A 182 -13.92 12.12 -0.68
N PHE A 183 -12.80 11.54 -1.15
CA PHE A 183 -12.55 11.30 -2.57
C PHE A 183 -12.97 9.90 -3.01
N GLY A 184 -13.22 8.99 -2.07
CA GLY A 184 -13.76 7.67 -2.37
C GLY A 184 -13.21 6.54 -1.50
N ASP A 185 -13.52 5.32 -1.92
CA ASP A 185 -13.10 4.09 -1.25
C ASP A 185 -11.74 3.62 -1.78
N ASN A 186 -10.75 3.55 -0.89
CA ASN A 186 -9.43 3.01 -1.20
C ASN A 186 -9.40 1.48 -1.18
N GLY A 187 -10.51 0.83 -0.82
CA GLY A 187 -10.60 -0.61 -0.65
C GLY A 187 -9.85 -1.13 0.59
N VAL A 188 -9.60 -2.43 0.61
CA VAL A 188 -8.77 -3.04 1.65
C VAL A 188 -7.31 -2.72 1.38
N THR A 189 -6.71 -1.92 2.26
CA THR A 189 -5.41 -1.29 2.09
C THR A 189 -4.37 -1.68 3.13
N GLY A 190 -4.76 -2.40 4.18
CA GLY A 190 -3.83 -2.93 5.16
C GLY A 190 -4.28 -4.29 5.69
N ALA A 191 -3.33 -5.04 6.23
CA ALA A 191 -3.58 -6.33 6.84
C ALA A 191 -2.63 -6.58 8.01
N TYR A 192 -3.09 -7.41 8.95
CA TYR A 192 -2.29 -7.85 10.08
C TYR A 192 -2.55 -9.32 10.43
N VAL A 193 -1.53 -9.95 10.97
CA VAL A 193 -1.60 -11.28 11.59
C VAL A 193 -0.97 -11.17 12.96
N VAL A 194 -1.73 -11.54 14.01
CA VAL A 194 -1.25 -11.65 15.38
C VAL A 194 -1.22 -13.11 15.77
N LYS A 195 -0.08 -13.58 16.24
CA LYS A 195 0.09 -14.91 16.83
C LYS A 195 -0.09 -14.80 18.32
N LYS A 196 -1.05 -15.56 18.86
CA LYS A 196 -1.36 -15.66 20.29
C LYS A 196 -0.69 -16.89 20.88
N ASN A 197 0.12 -16.69 21.89
CA ASN A 197 0.78 -17.80 22.58
C ASN A 197 0.63 -17.59 24.10
N GLY A 198 -0.45 -18.11 24.65
CA GLY A 198 -0.79 -17.94 26.07
C GLY A 198 -0.81 -16.48 26.49
N THR A 199 0.14 -16.09 27.34
CA THR A 199 0.26 -14.72 27.87
C THR A 199 1.08 -13.78 26.98
N SER A 200 1.62 -14.26 25.85
CA SER A 200 2.45 -13.46 24.93
C SER A 200 1.81 -13.41 23.56
N TRP A 201 1.54 -12.21 23.07
CA TRP A 201 1.05 -11.99 21.72
C TRP A 201 2.13 -11.34 20.85
N ILE A 202 2.25 -11.79 19.61
CA ILE A 202 3.28 -11.34 18.67
C ILE A 202 2.62 -10.86 17.39
N LEU A 203 2.93 -9.65 16.97
CA LEU A 203 2.58 -9.11 15.66
C LEU A 203 3.47 -9.77 14.61
N ASP A 204 2.92 -10.78 13.95
CA ASP A 204 3.64 -11.56 12.93
C ASP A 204 3.72 -10.81 11.61
N THR A 205 2.64 -10.18 11.21
CA THR A 205 2.53 -9.42 9.97
C THR A 205 1.77 -8.13 10.23
N PHE A 206 2.29 -7.03 9.71
CA PHE A 206 1.64 -5.73 9.75
C PHE A 206 2.08 -4.93 8.52
N LEU A 207 1.12 -4.61 7.68
CA LEU A 207 1.41 -3.97 6.41
C LEU A 207 0.30 -3.02 5.95
N LEU A 208 0.71 -2.03 5.18
CA LEU A 208 -0.17 -1.03 4.57
C LEU A 208 0.23 -0.75 3.14
N SER A 209 -0.76 -0.58 2.27
CA SER A 209 -0.57 -0.10 0.91
C SER A 209 0.04 1.31 0.92
N CYS A 210 0.98 1.57 0.02
CA CYS A 210 1.62 2.88 -0.13
C CYS A 210 0.63 4.05 -0.28
N ARG A 211 -0.57 3.79 -0.80
CA ARG A 211 -1.60 4.82 -1.02
C ARG A 211 -2.09 5.52 0.25
N ILE A 212 -1.92 4.90 1.41
CA ILE A 212 -2.48 5.42 2.67
C ILE A 212 -1.44 5.62 3.78
N ILE A 213 -0.17 5.37 3.51
CA ILE A 213 0.92 5.60 4.48
C ILE A 213 0.95 7.08 4.88
N GLY A 214 1.21 7.32 6.17
CA GLY A 214 1.35 8.68 6.73
C GLY A 214 0.04 9.41 6.97
N ARG A 215 -1.09 8.68 6.99
CA ARG A 215 -2.42 9.25 7.29
C ARG A 215 -2.93 8.86 8.68
N GLY A 216 -2.11 8.19 9.49
CA GLY A 216 -2.46 7.70 10.83
C GLY A 216 -3.29 6.41 10.83
N VAL A 217 -3.53 5.80 9.66
CA VAL A 217 -4.23 4.51 9.56
C VAL A 217 -3.41 3.40 10.21
N GLU A 218 -2.10 3.45 10.08
CA GLU A 218 -1.13 2.59 10.76
C GLU A 218 -1.29 2.64 12.28
N ASP A 219 -1.40 3.85 12.83
CA ASP A 219 -1.58 4.05 14.27
C ASP A 219 -2.94 3.54 14.74
N ALA A 220 -4.00 3.79 13.97
CA ALA A 220 -5.34 3.31 14.30
C ALA A 220 -5.41 1.78 14.32
N MET A 221 -4.81 1.12 13.32
CA MET A 221 -4.77 -0.33 13.22
C MET A 221 -3.96 -0.95 14.37
N LEU A 222 -2.77 -0.40 14.68
CA LEU A 222 -1.95 -0.88 15.79
C LEU A 222 -2.63 -0.62 17.14
N SER A 223 -3.26 0.53 17.33
CA SER A 223 -4.02 0.86 18.54
C SER A 223 -5.16 -0.16 18.80
N HIS A 224 -5.87 -0.56 17.74
CA HIS A 224 -6.92 -1.59 17.85
C HIS A 224 -6.33 -2.91 18.31
N ILE A 225 -5.24 -3.38 17.70
CA ILE A 225 -4.58 -4.63 18.04
C ILE A 225 -4.10 -4.64 19.51
N LEU A 226 -3.47 -3.55 19.95
CA LEU A 226 -2.98 -3.42 21.32
C LEU A 226 -4.12 -3.36 22.34
N LYS A 227 -5.23 -2.69 22.01
CA LYS A 227 -6.43 -2.66 22.87
C LYS A 227 -7.06 -4.06 22.99
N ASP A 228 -7.12 -4.81 21.88
CA ASP A 228 -7.60 -6.19 21.90
C ASP A 228 -6.70 -7.07 22.79
N ALA A 229 -5.39 -6.98 22.65
CA ALA A 229 -4.44 -7.69 23.51
C ALA A 229 -4.62 -7.32 24.99
N LYS A 230 -4.72 -6.04 25.31
CA LYS A 230 -4.95 -5.55 26.68
C LYS A 230 -6.25 -6.09 27.29
N ASN A 231 -7.34 -6.08 26.51
CA ASN A 231 -8.64 -6.61 26.93
C ASN A 231 -8.61 -8.13 27.20
N ASN A 232 -7.67 -8.84 26.56
CA ASN A 232 -7.41 -10.27 26.80
C ASN A 232 -6.38 -10.52 27.92
N GLY A 233 -6.03 -9.51 28.72
CA GLY A 233 -5.16 -9.65 29.89
C GLY A 233 -3.67 -9.74 29.56
N ILE A 234 -3.27 -9.46 28.35
CA ILE A 234 -1.85 -9.43 27.96
C ILE A 234 -1.19 -8.18 28.57
N LYS A 235 0.01 -8.34 29.13
CA LYS A 235 0.78 -7.25 29.72
C LYS A 235 1.82 -6.67 28.77
N GLU A 236 2.43 -7.52 27.94
CA GLU A 236 3.45 -7.16 26.99
C GLU A 236 3.09 -7.68 25.59
N PHE A 237 3.13 -6.80 24.62
CA PHE A 237 2.88 -7.14 23.22
C PHE A 237 4.17 -7.03 22.43
N LYS A 238 4.47 -8.04 21.63
CA LYS A 238 5.72 -8.14 20.87
C LYS A 238 5.49 -7.91 19.39
N ALA A 239 6.46 -7.28 18.72
CA ALA A 239 6.51 -7.12 17.27
C ALA A 239 7.91 -7.40 16.76
N GLU A 240 8.03 -7.80 15.50
CA GLU A 240 9.32 -7.89 14.80
C GLU A 240 9.39 -6.83 13.70
N PHE A 241 10.59 -6.28 13.50
CA PHE A 241 10.92 -5.54 12.29
C PHE A 241 12.10 -6.21 11.62
N ILE A 242 11.90 -6.65 10.37
CA ILE A 242 12.94 -7.29 9.55
C ILE A 242 13.29 -6.31 8.43
N PRO A 243 14.44 -5.61 8.52
CA PRO A 243 14.81 -4.60 7.55
C PRO A 243 15.06 -5.18 6.16
N THR A 244 14.62 -4.46 5.15
CA THR A 244 14.89 -4.74 3.73
C THR A 244 15.22 -3.44 3.00
N SER A 245 15.76 -3.52 1.80
CA SER A 245 16.00 -2.32 0.97
C SER A 245 14.72 -1.54 0.63
N LYS A 246 13.53 -2.14 0.77
CA LYS A 246 12.25 -1.57 0.34
C LYS A 246 11.35 -1.10 1.50
N ASN A 247 11.52 -1.61 2.73
CA ASN A 247 10.63 -1.28 3.86
C ASN A 247 11.16 -0.18 4.79
N LYS A 248 12.07 0.63 4.31
CA LYS A 248 12.59 1.78 5.04
C LYS A 248 11.52 2.74 5.59
N PRO A 249 10.37 2.99 4.89
CA PRO A 249 9.28 3.81 5.45
C PRO A 249 8.65 3.27 6.74
N ALA A 250 8.82 1.98 7.06
CA ALA A 250 8.30 1.37 8.29
C ALA A 250 9.35 1.25 9.42
N GLU A 251 10.59 1.67 9.17
CA GLU A 251 11.74 1.42 10.07
C GLU A 251 11.54 2.01 11.47
N ASN A 252 11.06 3.23 11.56
CA ASN A 252 10.89 3.93 12.82
C ASN A 252 9.49 3.77 13.45
N PHE A 253 8.56 3.15 12.74
CA PHE A 253 7.15 3.10 13.15
C PHE A 253 6.94 2.54 14.55
N LEU A 254 7.58 1.42 14.89
CA LEU A 254 7.42 0.80 16.22
C LEU A 254 8.00 1.68 17.32
N SER A 255 9.17 2.29 17.13
CA SER A 255 9.79 3.19 18.11
C SER A 255 8.97 4.47 18.32
N GLU A 256 8.47 5.08 17.25
CA GLU A 256 7.64 6.27 17.30
C GLU A 256 6.30 6.02 17.98
N PHE A 257 5.75 4.81 17.82
CA PHE A 257 4.54 4.40 18.51
C PHE A 257 4.77 4.19 20.02
N GLY A 258 6.00 3.86 20.44
CA GLY A 258 6.40 3.70 21.83
C GLY A 258 6.78 2.27 22.23
N PHE A 259 7.14 1.43 21.25
CA PHE A 259 7.78 0.15 21.51
C PHE A 259 9.25 0.35 21.87
N GLU A 260 9.76 -0.51 22.75
CA GLU A 260 11.16 -0.58 23.14
C GLU A 260 11.82 -1.81 22.54
N LYS A 261 13.02 -1.67 21.99
CA LYS A 261 13.73 -2.79 21.39
C LYS A 261 14.36 -3.67 22.47
N GLN A 262 14.02 -4.96 22.45
CA GLN A 262 14.56 -6.01 23.34
C GLN A 262 15.00 -7.19 22.46
N ASP A 263 16.30 -7.37 22.29
CA ASP A 263 16.90 -8.35 21.41
C ASP A 263 16.37 -8.24 19.96
N LYS A 264 15.70 -9.30 19.49
CA LYS A 264 15.09 -9.35 18.16
C LYS A 264 13.68 -8.77 18.10
N PHE A 265 13.04 -8.54 19.26
CA PHE A 265 11.68 -8.05 19.35
C PHE A 265 11.63 -6.57 19.73
N TRP A 266 10.57 -5.95 19.29
CA TRP A 266 10.06 -4.69 19.83
C TRP A 266 8.93 -5.02 20.79
N VAL A 267 8.97 -4.48 21.99
CA VAL A 267 8.03 -4.79 23.08
C VAL A 267 7.27 -3.53 23.48
N TYR A 268 5.95 -3.66 23.55
CA TYR A 268 5.06 -2.60 24.05
C TYR A 268 4.46 -3.02 25.40
N ASN A 269 4.65 -2.21 26.43
CA ASN A 269 4.02 -2.42 27.73
C ASN A 269 2.57 -1.91 27.68
N LEU A 270 1.61 -2.84 27.77
CA LEU A 270 0.18 -2.55 27.67
C LEU A 270 -0.41 -1.82 28.89
N ASN A 271 0.37 -1.59 29.95
CA ASN A 271 0.01 -0.65 31.04
C ASN A 271 0.12 0.81 30.57
N ASN A 272 0.92 1.09 29.54
CA ASN A 272 1.02 2.40 28.97
C ASN A 272 -0.29 2.83 28.30
N ASN A 273 -0.45 4.14 28.11
CA ASN A 273 -1.57 4.68 27.36
C ASN A 273 -1.40 4.39 25.86
N ILE A 274 -2.38 3.72 25.27
CA ILE A 274 -2.38 3.39 23.84
C ILE A 274 -2.83 4.63 23.07
N LYS A 275 -1.93 5.20 22.28
CA LYS A 275 -2.21 6.36 21.42
C LYS A 275 -3.28 5.98 20.39
N SER A 276 -4.14 6.92 20.04
CA SER A 276 -5.14 6.76 18.98
C SER A 276 -5.26 8.07 18.22
N PRO A 277 -5.22 8.06 16.88
CA PRO A 277 -5.31 9.28 16.10
C PRO A 277 -6.72 9.90 16.23
N ASN A 278 -6.76 11.20 16.50
CA ASN A 278 -8.02 11.92 16.77
C ASN A 278 -8.74 12.41 15.50
N HIS A 279 -8.07 12.37 14.36
CA HIS A 279 -8.60 12.85 13.07
C HIS A 279 -9.26 11.75 12.24
N LEU A 280 -9.30 10.51 12.75
CA LEU A 280 -9.86 9.36 12.07
C LEU A 280 -11.17 8.93 12.72
N MET A 281 -12.16 8.57 11.92
CA MET A 281 -13.29 7.77 12.36
C MET A 281 -12.96 6.29 12.24
N VAL A 282 -12.92 5.56 13.36
CA VAL A 282 -12.56 4.13 13.38
C VAL A 282 -13.81 3.33 13.70
N GLU A 283 -14.19 2.44 12.79
CA GLU A 283 -15.28 1.47 12.93
C GLU A 283 -14.68 0.05 13.01
N ILE A 284 -15.19 -0.80 13.90
CA ILE A 284 -14.76 -2.19 14.07
C ILE A 284 -15.91 -3.08 13.62
N GLU A 285 -15.66 -3.92 12.60
CA GLU A 285 -16.64 -4.84 12.01
C GLU A 285 -16.23 -6.32 12.17
#